data_ded88a93c9bccd66cd5bed11cf8bbb1b
#
_entry.id   ded88a93c9bccd66cd5bed11cf8bbb1b
#
_cell.length_a   1.000
_cell.length_b   1.000
_cell.length_c   1.000
_cell.angle_alpha   90.00
_cell.angle_beta   90.00
_cell.angle_gamma   90.00
#
_symmetry.space_group_name_H-M   'P 1'
#
loop_
_entity.id
_entity.type
_entity.pdbx_description
1 polymer ?
#
loop_
_entity_poly.entity_id
_entity_poly.type
_entity_poly.pdbx_seq_one_letter_code
_entity_poly.pdbx_strand_id
1 'polypeptide(L)'
;MQFKHITCPQCGLLCDDLDVSVNDQDVTLDDNSHSVCKQFFVDAKLTDKSMLQPRINGKPCTLNEAVAHAAKLHTTAKQSIISGLIADVQACRSAFALAEKTHSVIDHANGQSMRASTAIMQRYGEVRTTLAEARNRADCIVLFGAEILTKFPRLRERILQPAETISGNTDRKIIIIDVVENTDLAADEEIEFFHLPLPNLEAAIQQLQYLASPRASAETEIEPAIRAIHQQISESNYAVLTWTASLFSKNTAEQTLQNLTFFIKESMKTQRCVGLPLSGSRGEITANQVSTWQTGFPLPVAFSSGAPEHNPVIYNAETMLTNSEADLLTWISTYSSDDTPKQYATANIVIGHPNMQCDQTVDVFIPVGIPGVDQRGLACRTDAVATLPLHSIRKNDLPSADHVLNLIYQAL
;
A
#
# COMPACT_ATOMS: atom_id res chain seq x y z
N MET A 1 17.25 -8.90 -23.74
CA MET A 1 15.97 -9.61 -23.97
C MET A 1 14.84 -8.63 -23.76
N GLN A 2 13.77 -8.71 -24.55
CA GLN A 2 12.60 -7.85 -24.40
C GLN A 2 11.42 -8.68 -23.87
N PHE A 3 10.72 -8.15 -22.87
CA PHE A 3 9.55 -8.76 -22.25
C PHE A 3 8.37 -7.81 -22.38
N LYS A 4 7.19 -8.34 -22.68
CA LYS A 4 5.95 -7.57 -22.84
C LYS A 4 4.95 -7.94 -21.77
N HIS A 5 4.05 -7.01 -21.46
CA HIS A 5 2.97 -7.20 -20.47
C HIS A 5 3.49 -7.57 -19.10
N ILE A 6 4.51 -6.84 -18.63
CA ILE A 6 5.09 -7.04 -17.31
C ILE A 6 4.31 -6.24 -16.26
N THR A 7 4.01 -6.90 -15.14
CA THR A 7 3.31 -6.29 -14.02
C THR A 7 4.28 -5.55 -13.12
N CYS A 8 3.97 -4.28 -12.77
CA CYS A 8 4.71 -3.47 -11.81
C CYS A 8 4.02 -3.48 -10.43
N PRO A 9 4.69 -3.90 -9.35
CA PRO A 9 4.09 -3.93 -8.01
C PRO A 9 4.18 -2.60 -7.23
N GLN A 10 4.83 -1.56 -7.78
CA GLN A 10 5.31 -0.40 -7.04
C GLN A 10 4.21 0.42 -6.35
N CYS A 11 3.18 0.85 -7.07
CA CYS A 11 2.15 1.74 -6.52
C CYS A 11 0.81 1.05 -6.19
N GLY A 12 0.72 -0.26 -6.38
CA GLY A 12 -0.52 -1.00 -6.13
C GLY A 12 -1.58 -0.94 -7.23
N LEU A 13 -1.44 -0.13 -8.28
CA LEU A 13 -2.30 -0.21 -9.47
C LEU A 13 -2.07 -1.52 -10.24
N LEU A 14 -0.88 -2.13 -10.06
CA LEU A 14 -0.45 -3.34 -10.74
C LEU A 14 -0.64 -3.23 -12.26
N CYS A 15 -0.07 -2.16 -12.84
CA CYS A 15 -0.04 -2.01 -14.29
C CYS A 15 0.63 -3.23 -14.91
N ASP A 16 -0.06 -3.90 -15.82
CA ASP A 16 0.30 -5.20 -16.42
C ASP A 16 0.58 -5.10 -17.94
N ASP A 17 0.78 -3.89 -18.41
CA ASP A 17 0.96 -3.52 -19.83
C ASP A 17 2.36 -2.92 -20.11
N LEU A 18 3.34 -3.18 -19.25
CA LEU A 18 4.68 -2.61 -19.38
C LEU A 18 5.55 -3.45 -20.30
N ASP A 19 6.29 -2.80 -21.19
CA ASP A 19 7.34 -3.41 -21.99
C ASP A 19 8.70 -3.11 -21.33
N VAL A 20 9.46 -4.16 -21.08
CA VAL A 20 10.72 -4.09 -20.30
C VAL A 20 11.84 -4.78 -21.05
N SER A 21 12.96 -4.11 -21.18
CA SER A 21 14.19 -4.64 -21.74
C SER A 21 15.18 -5.05 -20.64
N VAL A 22 15.74 -6.25 -20.77
CA VAL A 22 16.77 -6.76 -19.86
C VAL A 22 18.06 -7.01 -20.64
N ASN A 23 19.13 -6.34 -20.20
CA ASN A 23 20.47 -6.50 -20.74
C ASN A 23 21.45 -6.81 -19.60
N ASP A 24 21.85 -8.08 -19.48
CA ASP A 24 22.60 -8.61 -18.35
C ASP A 24 21.90 -8.35 -17.01
N GLN A 25 22.44 -7.49 -16.18
CA GLN A 25 21.85 -7.13 -14.87
C GLN A 25 20.96 -5.85 -14.92
N ASP A 26 21.01 -5.14 -16.03
CA ASP A 26 20.23 -3.92 -16.22
C ASP A 26 18.81 -4.25 -16.67
N VAL A 27 17.85 -3.63 -16.00
CA VAL A 27 16.42 -3.73 -16.32
C VAL A 27 15.92 -2.32 -16.60
N THR A 28 15.37 -2.11 -17.80
CA THR A 28 14.90 -0.79 -18.23
C THR A 28 13.48 -0.88 -18.73
N LEU A 29 12.66 0.09 -18.35
CA LEU A 29 11.32 0.26 -18.89
C LEU A 29 11.40 0.96 -20.24
N ASP A 30 10.76 0.39 -21.27
CA ASP A 30 10.82 0.90 -22.64
C ASP A 30 9.96 2.17 -22.81
N ASP A 31 8.91 2.35 -22.00
CA ASP A 31 8.10 3.57 -21.96
C ASP A 31 8.72 4.63 -21.03
N ASN A 32 8.92 5.85 -21.57
CA ASN A 32 9.55 6.95 -20.83
C ASN A 32 8.56 7.78 -19.99
N SER A 33 7.26 7.47 -19.99
CA SER A 33 6.22 8.36 -19.49
C SER A 33 6.02 8.32 -17.96
N HIS A 34 6.47 7.27 -17.24
CA HIS A 34 6.06 7.04 -15.84
C HIS A 34 7.23 6.91 -14.86
N SER A 35 7.50 8.02 -14.13
CA SER A 35 8.64 8.11 -13.21
C SER A 35 8.62 7.06 -12.09
N VAL A 36 7.47 6.80 -11.46
CA VAL A 36 7.36 5.85 -10.34
C VAL A 36 7.54 4.40 -10.81
N CYS A 37 6.93 4.00 -11.94
CA CYS A 37 7.15 2.67 -12.51
C CYS A 37 8.61 2.51 -12.96
N LYS A 38 9.18 3.55 -13.58
CA LYS A 38 10.59 3.56 -14.00
C LYS A 38 11.53 3.38 -12.82
N GLN A 39 11.23 4.03 -11.67
CA GLN A 39 12.06 3.93 -10.48
C GLN A 39 12.16 2.50 -9.95
N PHE A 40 11.07 1.73 -9.95
CA PHE A 40 11.09 0.31 -9.55
C PHE A 40 12.11 -0.51 -10.36
N PHE A 41 12.15 -0.33 -11.67
CA PHE A 41 13.10 -1.05 -12.52
C PHE A 41 14.52 -0.50 -12.43
N VAL A 42 14.70 0.80 -12.18
CA VAL A 42 16.02 1.41 -11.90
C VAL A 42 16.60 0.90 -10.59
N ASP A 43 15.78 0.83 -9.53
CA ASP A 43 16.22 0.31 -8.22
C ASP A 43 16.57 -1.17 -8.28
N ALA A 44 15.97 -1.91 -9.21
CA ALA A 44 16.27 -3.31 -9.42
C ALA A 44 17.67 -3.57 -10.02
N LYS A 45 18.40 -2.54 -10.47
CA LYS A 45 19.76 -2.70 -11.00
C LYS A 45 20.71 -3.18 -9.90
N LEU A 46 21.36 -4.32 -10.12
CA LEU A 46 22.36 -4.87 -9.21
C LEU A 46 23.74 -4.29 -9.54
N THR A 47 24.19 -3.32 -8.74
CA THR A 47 25.43 -2.57 -9.01
C THR A 47 26.67 -3.17 -8.34
N ASP A 48 26.51 -3.84 -7.20
CA ASP A 48 27.61 -4.38 -6.41
C ASP A 48 27.35 -5.83 -5.99
N LYS A 49 28.17 -6.74 -6.48
CA LYS A 49 28.09 -8.17 -6.13
C LYS A 49 28.33 -8.45 -4.65
N SER A 50 29.07 -7.58 -3.93
CA SER A 50 29.29 -7.74 -2.48
C SER A 50 28.01 -7.54 -1.67
N MET A 51 27.05 -6.79 -2.21
CA MET A 51 25.74 -6.56 -1.59
C MET A 51 24.83 -7.78 -1.68
N LEU A 52 25.13 -8.74 -2.55
CA LEU A 52 24.31 -9.95 -2.75
C LEU A 52 24.59 -11.06 -1.73
N GLN A 53 25.50 -10.82 -0.76
CA GLN A 53 25.86 -11.78 0.28
C GLN A 53 25.11 -11.46 1.58
N PRO A 54 24.60 -12.49 2.30
CA PRO A 54 24.10 -12.33 3.66
C PRO A 54 25.22 -11.81 4.59
N ARG A 55 24.79 -11.07 5.63
CA ARG A 55 25.69 -10.47 6.61
C ARG A 55 25.18 -10.70 8.03
N ILE A 56 26.09 -10.98 8.96
CA ILE A 56 25.83 -10.98 10.40
C ILE A 56 26.70 -9.88 11.02
N ASN A 57 26.09 -8.93 11.73
CA ASN A 57 26.77 -7.77 12.31
C ASN A 57 27.69 -7.05 11.28
N GLY A 58 27.16 -6.85 10.06
CA GLY A 58 27.86 -6.22 8.94
C GLY A 58 28.93 -7.08 8.25
N LYS A 59 29.24 -8.29 8.74
CA LYS A 59 30.26 -9.18 8.15
C LYS A 59 29.62 -10.19 7.20
N PRO A 60 30.16 -10.37 5.98
CA PRO A 60 29.66 -11.38 5.04
C PRO A 60 29.68 -12.79 5.64
N CYS A 61 28.65 -13.56 5.35
CA CYS A 61 28.52 -14.96 5.76
C CYS A 61 27.74 -15.77 4.72
N THR A 62 27.65 -17.05 4.93
CA THR A 62 26.80 -17.93 4.10
C THR A 62 25.31 -17.80 4.47
N LEU A 63 24.42 -18.16 3.55
CA LEU A 63 22.98 -18.18 3.82
C LEU A 63 22.64 -19.06 5.03
N ASN A 64 23.26 -20.23 5.13
CA ASN A 64 23.00 -21.16 6.25
C ASN A 64 23.43 -20.56 7.61
N GLU A 65 24.54 -19.84 7.66
CA GLU A 65 24.98 -19.15 8.89
C GLU A 65 24.00 -18.03 9.26
N ALA A 66 23.57 -17.21 8.30
CA ALA A 66 22.58 -16.15 8.52
C ALA A 66 21.24 -16.72 9.01
N VAL A 67 20.76 -17.79 8.39
CA VAL A 67 19.51 -18.48 8.79
C VAL A 67 19.62 -19.03 10.20
N ALA A 68 20.74 -19.71 10.54
CA ALA A 68 20.95 -20.26 11.88
C ALA A 68 21.01 -19.16 12.95
N HIS A 69 21.64 -18.02 12.62
CA HIS A 69 21.70 -16.86 13.53
C HIS A 69 20.31 -16.23 13.72
N ALA A 70 19.55 -16.05 12.63
CA ALA A 70 18.17 -15.53 12.68
C ALA A 70 17.25 -16.46 13.52
N ALA A 71 17.33 -17.77 13.33
CA ALA A 71 16.57 -18.74 14.13
C ALA A 71 16.95 -18.65 15.61
N LYS A 72 18.24 -18.51 15.93
CA LYS A 72 18.69 -18.31 17.31
C LYS A 72 18.11 -17.03 17.94
N LEU A 73 18.08 -15.91 17.21
CA LEU A 73 17.47 -14.67 17.69
C LEU A 73 15.99 -14.88 18.00
N HIS A 74 15.22 -15.53 17.12
CA HIS A 74 13.82 -15.88 17.37
C HIS A 74 13.64 -16.78 18.60
N THR A 75 14.48 -17.78 18.79
CA THR A 75 14.41 -18.68 19.94
C THR A 75 14.69 -17.96 21.27
N THR A 76 15.53 -16.93 21.28
CA THR A 76 15.92 -16.21 22.49
C THR A 76 15.04 -14.99 22.78
N ALA A 77 14.31 -14.48 21.78
CA ALA A 77 13.43 -13.34 21.94
C ALA A 77 12.26 -13.66 22.89
N LYS A 78 11.92 -12.70 23.75
CA LYS A 78 10.75 -12.79 24.63
C LYS A 78 9.48 -12.35 23.90
N GLN A 79 9.60 -11.29 23.10
CA GLN A 79 8.52 -10.80 22.24
C GLN A 79 9.12 -10.37 20.91
N SER A 80 8.83 -11.11 19.87
CA SER A 80 9.26 -10.75 18.52
C SER A 80 8.15 -10.10 17.72
N ILE A 81 8.55 -9.23 16.80
CA ILE A 81 7.68 -8.58 15.81
C ILE A 81 8.21 -8.93 14.42
N ILE A 82 7.29 -9.35 13.54
CA ILE A 82 7.54 -9.47 12.11
C ILE A 82 6.82 -8.31 11.42
N SER A 83 7.53 -7.44 10.72
CA SER A 83 6.95 -6.26 10.09
C SER A 83 7.62 -5.94 8.75
N GLY A 84 7.30 -4.79 8.17
CA GLY A 84 7.60 -4.50 6.78
C GLY A 84 6.51 -5.07 5.90
N LEU A 85 6.59 -6.36 5.60
CA LEU A 85 5.67 -7.11 4.74
C LEU A 85 5.48 -6.48 3.35
N ILE A 86 6.52 -5.76 2.88
CA ILE A 86 6.59 -5.14 1.56
C ILE A 86 7.05 -6.21 0.58
N ALA A 87 6.14 -7.15 0.29
CA ALA A 87 6.48 -8.39 -0.38
C ALA A 87 5.28 -8.99 -1.12
N ASP A 88 5.53 -10.05 -1.86
CA ASP A 88 4.52 -10.81 -2.57
C ASP A 88 3.72 -11.77 -1.66
N VAL A 89 2.69 -12.39 -2.20
CA VAL A 89 1.79 -13.30 -1.47
C VAL A 89 2.55 -14.44 -0.78
N GLN A 90 3.55 -15.05 -1.43
CA GLN A 90 4.23 -16.22 -0.86
C GLN A 90 5.13 -15.83 0.31
N ALA A 91 5.87 -14.73 0.18
CA ALA A 91 6.67 -14.21 1.29
C ALA A 91 5.79 -13.83 2.48
N CYS A 92 4.64 -13.17 2.25
CA CYS A 92 3.69 -12.88 3.32
C CYS A 92 3.17 -14.16 3.99
N ARG A 93 2.78 -15.19 3.22
CA ARG A 93 2.33 -16.48 3.79
C ARG A 93 3.39 -17.13 4.67
N SER A 94 4.64 -17.17 4.22
CA SER A 94 5.75 -17.73 5.00
C SER A 94 6.05 -16.89 6.25
N ALA A 95 5.87 -15.55 6.18
CA ALA A 95 5.97 -14.69 7.35
C ALA A 95 4.90 -14.98 8.41
N PHE A 96 3.66 -15.22 7.98
CA PHE A 96 2.58 -15.63 8.90
C PHE A 96 2.86 -16.99 9.54
N ALA A 97 3.34 -17.98 8.78
CA ALA A 97 3.73 -19.28 9.34
C ALA A 97 4.86 -19.14 10.37
N LEU A 98 5.85 -18.28 10.09
CA LEU A 98 6.91 -17.97 11.05
C LEU A 98 6.36 -17.27 12.28
N ALA A 99 5.47 -16.27 12.13
CA ALA A 99 4.84 -15.55 13.23
C ALA A 99 4.06 -16.50 14.17
N GLU A 100 3.31 -17.42 13.61
CA GLU A 100 2.58 -18.45 14.38
C GLU A 100 3.55 -19.34 15.18
N LYS A 101 4.61 -19.85 14.53
CA LYS A 101 5.61 -20.72 15.18
C LYS A 101 6.39 -20.02 16.29
N THR A 102 6.66 -18.71 16.12
CA THR A 102 7.46 -17.92 17.08
C THR A 102 6.60 -17.11 18.05
N HIS A 103 5.28 -17.26 18.03
CA HIS A 103 4.32 -16.50 18.84
C HIS A 103 4.49 -14.98 18.70
N SER A 104 4.86 -14.54 17.50
CA SER A 104 5.16 -13.13 17.20
C SER A 104 3.91 -12.30 16.97
N VAL A 105 4.06 -10.98 17.09
CA VAL A 105 3.15 -10.01 16.47
C VAL A 105 3.57 -9.80 15.03
N ILE A 106 2.61 -9.75 14.10
CA ILE A 106 2.85 -9.47 12.69
C ILE A 106 2.05 -8.24 12.25
N ASP A 107 2.72 -7.29 11.59
CA ASP A 107 2.13 -6.02 11.16
C ASP A 107 2.80 -5.53 9.86
N HIS A 108 2.20 -4.54 9.19
CA HIS A 108 2.76 -3.94 7.98
C HIS A 108 3.48 -2.61 8.29
N ALA A 109 4.42 -2.23 7.43
CA ALA A 109 5.12 -0.94 7.53
C ALA A 109 4.16 0.27 7.61
N ASN A 110 3.01 0.20 6.95
CA ASN A 110 1.96 1.23 6.93
C ASN A 110 0.80 0.93 7.91
N GLY A 111 1.01 0.11 8.93
CA GLY A 111 -0.06 -0.37 9.83
C GLY A 111 -0.92 0.73 10.46
N GLN A 112 -0.36 1.91 10.73
CA GLN A 112 -1.13 3.04 11.27
C GLN A 112 -2.18 3.62 10.30
N SER A 113 -1.84 3.77 9.01
CA SER A 113 -2.79 4.31 8.01
C SER A 113 -3.91 3.32 7.70
N MET A 114 -3.60 2.02 7.73
CA MET A 114 -4.59 0.95 7.54
C MET A 114 -5.60 0.88 8.67
N ARG A 115 -5.18 1.14 9.91
CA ARG A 115 -6.00 1.00 11.11
C ARG A 115 -7.28 1.82 11.06
N ALA A 116 -7.21 3.09 10.67
CA ALA A 116 -8.38 3.96 10.59
C ALA A 116 -9.42 3.44 9.58
N SER A 117 -8.96 3.05 8.38
CA SER A 117 -9.85 2.48 7.34
C SER A 117 -10.48 1.16 7.80
N THR A 118 -9.68 0.28 8.42
CA THR A 118 -10.19 -1.00 8.95
C THR A 118 -11.22 -0.80 10.05
N ALA A 119 -10.97 0.10 11.01
CA ALA A 119 -11.89 0.38 12.11
C ALA A 119 -13.25 0.91 11.60
N ILE A 120 -13.26 1.79 10.62
CA ILE A 120 -14.48 2.33 10.03
C ILE A 120 -15.23 1.26 9.24
N MET A 121 -14.51 0.47 8.44
CA MET A 121 -15.13 -0.65 7.72
C MET A 121 -15.78 -1.67 8.67
N GLN A 122 -15.14 -2.03 9.76
CA GLN A 122 -15.66 -2.99 10.74
C GLN A 122 -16.89 -2.46 11.50
N ARG A 123 -16.91 -1.16 11.84
CA ARG A 123 -18.00 -0.55 12.61
C ARG A 123 -19.22 -0.20 11.78
N TYR A 124 -19.01 0.32 10.58
CA TYR A 124 -20.07 0.93 9.77
C TYR A 124 -20.27 0.24 8.42
N GLY A 125 -19.34 -0.62 7.99
CA GLY A 125 -19.30 -1.12 6.62
C GLY A 125 -18.98 0.02 5.63
N GLU A 126 -18.66 -0.34 4.41
CA GLU A 126 -18.36 0.61 3.33
C GLU A 126 -19.07 0.21 2.04
N VAL A 127 -19.41 1.22 1.24
CA VAL A 127 -19.90 1.05 -0.12
C VAL A 127 -18.74 1.37 -1.05
N ARG A 128 -18.12 0.34 -1.60
CA ARG A 128 -16.94 0.46 -2.46
C ARG A 128 -17.22 0.09 -3.90
N THR A 129 -16.43 0.64 -4.80
CA THR A 129 -16.32 0.22 -6.20
C THR A 129 -14.93 -0.36 -6.49
N THR A 130 -14.75 -0.81 -7.72
CA THR A 130 -13.47 -1.31 -8.23
C THR A 130 -12.87 -0.34 -9.24
N LEU A 131 -11.56 -0.44 -9.49
CA LEU A 131 -10.91 0.32 -10.57
C LEU A 131 -11.58 0.07 -11.93
N ALA A 132 -12.01 -1.17 -12.19
CA ALA A 132 -12.68 -1.51 -13.43
C ALA A 132 -14.07 -0.86 -13.57
N GLU A 133 -14.86 -0.84 -12.49
CA GLU A 133 -16.16 -0.15 -12.49
C GLU A 133 -16.00 1.37 -12.62
N ALA A 134 -15.06 1.97 -11.85
CA ALA A 134 -14.75 3.38 -11.95
C ALA A 134 -14.33 3.76 -13.37
N ARG A 135 -13.42 2.99 -13.98
CA ARG A 135 -12.97 3.19 -15.36
C ARG A 135 -14.12 3.14 -16.37
N ASN A 136 -15.01 2.15 -16.24
CA ASN A 136 -15.96 1.83 -17.31
C ASN A 136 -17.30 2.52 -17.15
N ARG A 137 -17.68 2.98 -15.96
CA ARG A 137 -19.06 3.41 -15.70
C ARG A 137 -19.20 4.76 -14.98
N ALA A 138 -18.17 5.23 -14.27
CA ALA A 138 -18.26 6.49 -13.54
C ALA A 138 -18.40 7.67 -14.53
N ASP A 139 -19.36 8.54 -14.28
CA ASP A 139 -19.56 9.81 -15.00
C ASP A 139 -19.12 11.03 -14.15
N CYS A 140 -18.83 10.81 -12.86
CA CYS A 140 -18.22 11.80 -11.98
C CYS A 140 -17.21 11.10 -11.06
N ILE A 141 -15.95 11.58 -11.06
CA ILE A 141 -14.91 11.05 -10.17
C ILE A 141 -14.33 12.22 -9.37
N VAL A 142 -14.41 12.12 -8.05
CA VAL A 142 -13.91 13.13 -7.11
C VAL A 142 -12.69 12.60 -6.38
N LEU A 143 -11.57 13.31 -6.47
CA LEU A 143 -10.34 13.00 -5.77
C LEU A 143 -10.15 13.98 -4.60
N PHE A 144 -9.97 13.45 -3.40
CA PHE A 144 -9.57 14.21 -2.24
C PHE A 144 -8.04 14.22 -2.16
N GLY A 145 -7.43 15.36 -2.49
CA GLY A 145 -5.98 15.58 -2.54
C GLY A 145 -5.33 15.31 -3.90
N ALA A 146 -4.63 16.31 -4.41
CA ALA A 146 -3.90 16.25 -5.69
C ALA A 146 -2.74 15.23 -5.66
N GLU A 147 -2.18 14.93 -4.47
CA GLU A 147 -1.08 13.97 -4.32
C GLU A 147 -1.43 12.54 -4.77
N ILE A 148 -2.72 12.22 -4.90
CA ILE A 148 -3.17 10.93 -5.44
C ILE A 148 -2.58 10.69 -6.84
N LEU A 149 -2.51 11.71 -7.69
CA LEU A 149 -1.94 11.59 -9.03
C LEU A 149 -0.43 11.35 -9.00
N THR A 150 0.27 11.88 -8.00
CA THR A 150 1.71 11.62 -7.81
C THR A 150 1.95 10.21 -7.28
N LYS A 151 1.13 9.75 -6.33
CA LYS A 151 1.24 8.39 -5.76
C LYS A 151 0.86 7.31 -6.76
N PHE A 152 -0.10 7.60 -7.64
CA PHE A 152 -0.61 6.67 -8.66
C PHE A 152 -0.50 7.30 -10.06
N PRO A 153 0.71 7.44 -10.62
CA PRO A 153 0.96 8.28 -11.81
C PRO A 153 0.19 7.83 -13.05
N ARG A 154 -0.14 6.54 -13.18
CA ARG A 154 -0.95 6.03 -14.29
C ARG A 154 -2.46 5.99 -14.00
N LEU A 155 -2.89 6.54 -12.85
CA LEU A 155 -4.32 6.57 -12.51
C LEU A 155 -5.10 7.39 -13.54
N ARG A 156 -4.53 8.53 -13.98
CA ARG A 156 -5.17 9.42 -14.96
C ARG A 156 -5.51 8.67 -16.25
N GLU A 157 -4.52 8.14 -16.93
CA GLU A 157 -4.69 7.49 -18.23
C GLU A 157 -5.45 6.16 -18.16
N ARG A 158 -5.30 5.41 -17.06
CA ARG A 158 -5.91 4.08 -16.96
C ARG A 158 -7.33 4.11 -16.43
N ILE A 159 -7.67 5.07 -15.58
CA ILE A 159 -8.93 5.07 -14.82
C ILE A 159 -9.73 6.35 -15.03
N LEU A 160 -9.09 7.52 -14.88
CA LEU A 160 -9.81 8.78 -14.93
C LEU A 160 -10.19 9.17 -16.37
N GLN A 161 -9.24 9.05 -17.28
CA GLN A 161 -9.37 9.43 -18.70
C GLN A 161 -8.89 8.30 -19.62
N PRO A 162 -9.51 7.11 -19.55
CA PRO A 162 -9.14 6.02 -20.45
C PRO A 162 -9.55 6.35 -21.88
N ALA A 163 -8.70 5.99 -22.85
CA ALA A 163 -9.00 6.16 -24.27
C ALA A 163 -10.29 5.42 -24.71
N GLU A 164 -10.59 4.31 -24.03
CA GLU A 164 -11.76 3.47 -24.33
C GLU A 164 -12.39 2.95 -23.04
N THR A 165 -13.71 2.80 -23.04
CA THR A 165 -14.49 2.16 -21.97
C THR A 165 -15.41 1.08 -22.54
N ILE A 166 -15.73 0.06 -21.74
CA ILE A 166 -16.68 -1.00 -22.15
C ILE A 166 -18.09 -0.41 -22.43
N SER A 167 -18.46 0.63 -21.71
CA SER A 167 -19.75 1.31 -21.91
C SER A 167 -19.77 2.23 -23.13
N GLY A 168 -18.60 2.50 -23.75
CA GLY A 168 -18.45 3.51 -24.82
C GLY A 168 -18.52 4.95 -24.32
N ASN A 169 -18.79 5.18 -23.03
CA ASN A 169 -18.84 6.53 -22.47
C ASN A 169 -17.47 6.91 -21.88
N THR A 170 -16.82 7.91 -22.46
CA THR A 170 -15.57 8.52 -21.97
C THR A 170 -15.80 9.94 -21.45
N ASP A 171 -16.99 10.53 -21.66
CA ASP A 171 -17.37 11.85 -21.14
C ASP A 171 -17.69 11.73 -19.65
N ARG A 172 -16.83 12.33 -18.83
CA ARG A 172 -16.96 12.31 -17.36
C ARG A 172 -16.35 13.55 -16.73
N LYS A 173 -16.90 13.96 -15.60
CA LYS A 173 -16.34 15.01 -14.78
C LYS A 173 -15.25 14.44 -13.86
N ILE A 174 -14.08 15.06 -13.87
CA ILE A 174 -12.99 14.76 -12.95
C ILE A 174 -12.81 15.98 -12.06
N ILE A 175 -13.08 15.81 -10.79
CA ILE A 175 -13.02 16.85 -9.77
C ILE A 175 -11.85 16.53 -8.83
N ILE A 176 -10.94 17.47 -8.64
CA ILE A 176 -9.89 17.35 -7.62
C ILE A 176 -10.10 18.46 -6.60
N ILE A 177 -10.14 18.06 -5.34
CA ILE A 177 -10.33 18.95 -4.19
C ILE A 177 -9.03 18.99 -3.40
N ASP A 178 -8.45 20.17 -3.19
CA ASP A 178 -7.29 20.32 -2.32
C ASP A 178 -7.34 21.66 -1.56
N VAL A 179 -6.60 21.73 -0.46
CA VAL A 179 -6.35 22.95 0.32
C VAL A 179 -4.98 23.55 -0.01
N VAL A 180 -4.20 22.86 -0.84
CA VAL A 180 -2.92 23.33 -1.38
C VAL A 180 -3.14 23.77 -2.83
N GLU A 181 -2.71 24.97 -3.15
CA GLU A 181 -2.78 25.49 -4.52
C GLU A 181 -1.92 24.66 -5.48
N ASN A 182 -2.48 24.39 -6.67
CA ASN A 182 -1.77 23.68 -7.73
C ASN A 182 -2.08 24.33 -9.08
N THR A 183 -1.15 25.13 -9.55
CA THR A 183 -1.31 25.92 -10.78
C THR A 183 -1.42 25.08 -12.03
N ASP A 184 -0.75 23.92 -12.08
CA ASP A 184 -0.78 23.02 -13.22
C ASP A 184 -2.16 22.35 -13.36
N LEU A 185 -2.73 21.89 -12.25
CA LEU A 185 -4.09 21.35 -12.24
C LEU A 185 -5.16 22.40 -12.47
N ALA A 186 -4.94 23.63 -11.99
CA ALA A 186 -5.87 24.73 -12.22
C ALA A 186 -5.89 25.20 -13.70
N ALA A 187 -4.82 24.93 -14.45
CA ALA A 187 -4.73 25.19 -15.89
C ALA A 187 -5.15 24.02 -16.77
N ASP A 188 -5.48 22.86 -16.19
CA ASP A 188 -5.88 21.65 -16.93
C ASP A 188 -7.36 21.72 -17.33
N GLU A 189 -7.65 21.82 -18.62
CA GLU A 189 -9.02 21.93 -19.14
C GLU A 189 -9.87 20.67 -18.95
N GLU A 190 -9.25 19.52 -18.68
CA GLU A 190 -9.93 18.24 -18.51
C GLU A 190 -10.21 17.90 -17.04
N ILE A 191 -9.70 18.73 -16.09
CA ILE A 191 -9.84 18.53 -14.65
C ILE A 191 -10.45 19.80 -14.02
N GLU A 192 -11.52 19.64 -13.27
CA GLU A 192 -12.06 20.70 -12.46
C GLU A 192 -11.37 20.73 -11.10
N PHE A 193 -10.38 21.60 -10.93
CA PHE A 193 -9.60 21.74 -9.71
C PHE A 193 -10.19 22.77 -8.76
N PHE A 194 -10.55 22.35 -7.56
CA PHE A 194 -11.03 23.22 -6.48
C PHE A 194 -9.94 23.40 -5.41
N HIS A 195 -9.31 24.57 -5.42
CA HIS A 195 -8.52 25.01 -4.27
C HIS A 195 -9.46 25.62 -3.22
N LEU A 196 -9.53 24.99 -2.04
CA LEU A 196 -10.43 25.39 -0.97
C LEU A 196 -9.72 26.23 0.09
N PRO A 197 -10.28 27.38 0.49
CA PRO A 197 -9.75 28.22 1.57
C PRO A 197 -10.12 27.60 2.95
N LEU A 198 -9.87 26.34 3.12
CA LEU A 198 -10.16 25.55 4.34
C LEU A 198 -8.84 25.14 5.01
N PRO A 199 -8.85 24.87 6.33
CA PRO A 199 -7.63 24.51 7.05
C PRO A 199 -7.06 23.14 6.63
N ASN A 200 -7.90 22.24 6.13
CA ASN A 200 -7.54 20.89 5.71
C ASN A 200 -8.67 20.22 4.92
N LEU A 201 -8.40 19.08 4.31
CA LEU A 201 -9.37 18.28 3.56
C LEU A 201 -10.46 17.67 4.46
N GLU A 202 -10.17 17.41 5.73
CA GLU A 202 -11.12 16.91 6.71
C GLU A 202 -12.30 17.88 6.89
N ALA A 203 -12.03 19.19 6.88
CA ALA A 203 -13.07 20.22 6.96
C ALA A 203 -13.97 20.21 5.70
N ALA A 204 -13.40 19.97 4.52
CA ALA A 204 -14.17 19.81 3.27
C ALA A 204 -15.11 18.59 3.34
N ILE A 205 -14.60 17.45 3.78
CA ILE A 205 -15.36 16.21 3.94
C ILE A 205 -16.47 16.38 4.98
N GLN A 206 -16.22 17.09 6.07
CA GLN A 206 -17.22 17.38 7.09
C GLN A 206 -18.37 18.24 6.52
N GLN A 207 -18.06 19.25 5.72
CA GLN A 207 -19.07 20.08 5.07
C GLN A 207 -19.90 19.28 4.04
N LEU A 208 -19.27 18.42 3.23
CA LEU A 208 -19.97 17.51 2.32
C LEU A 208 -20.91 16.58 3.07
N GLN A 209 -20.45 15.96 4.15
CA GLN A 209 -21.27 15.08 5.00
C GLN A 209 -22.46 15.82 5.60
N TYR A 210 -22.25 17.08 6.04
CA TYR A 210 -23.34 17.89 6.56
C TYR A 210 -24.41 18.17 5.49
N LEU A 211 -24.02 18.53 4.26
CA LEU A 211 -24.95 18.79 3.15
C LEU A 211 -25.82 17.57 2.79
N ALA A 212 -25.28 16.38 2.88
CA ALA A 212 -26.02 15.13 2.66
C ALA A 212 -26.92 14.74 3.85
N SER A 213 -26.74 15.37 5.01
CA SER A 213 -27.50 15.04 6.22
C SER A 213 -28.93 15.57 6.15
N PRO A 214 -29.92 14.84 6.69
CA PRO A 214 -31.27 15.37 6.88
C PRO A 214 -31.36 16.61 7.78
N ARG A 215 -30.28 16.94 8.48
CA ARG A 215 -30.17 18.13 9.35
C ARG A 215 -29.59 19.35 8.62
N ALA A 216 -29.28 19.22 7.34
CA ALA A 216 -28.75 20.34 6.56
C ALA A 216 -29.70 21.53 6.58
N SER A 217 -29.21 22.73 6.94
CA SER A 217 -29.95 23.98 6.96
C SER A 217 -29.36 24.94 5.94
N ALA A 218 -30.20 25.73 5.30
CA ALA A 218 -29.76 26.79 4.39
C ALA A 218 -28.98 27.90 5.13
N GLU A 219 -29.20 28.04 6.44
CA GLU A 219 -28.54 29.05 7.27
C GLU A 219 -27.10 28.70 7.65
N THR A 220 -26.70 27.42 7.48
CA THR A 220 -25.33 26.99 7.81
C THR A 220 -24.35 27.53 6.78
N GLU A 221 -23.32 28.20 7.25
CA GLU A 221 -22.23 28.67 6.41
C GLU A 221 -21.42 27.47 5.88
N ILE A 222 -21.46 27.29 4.58
CA ILE A 222 -20.76 26.24 3.83
C ILE A 222 -19.98 26.94 2.72
N GLU A 223 -18.73 26.50 2.55
CA GLU A 223 -17.89 26.98 1.45
C GLU A 223 -18.62 26.81 0.10
N PRO A 224 -18.74 27.90 -0.70
CA PRO A 224 -19.50 27.86 -1.97
C PRO A 224 -19.01 26.76 -2.92
N ALA A 225 -17.72 26.51 -2.99
CA ALA A 225 -17.15 25.45 -3.80
C ALA A 225 -17.62 24.06 -3.36
N ILE A 226 -17.77 23.83 -2.05
CA ILE A 226 -18.31 22.55 -1.52
C ILE A 226 -19.78 22.35 -1.92
N ARG A 227 -20.58 23.42 -1.97
CA ARG A 227 -21.95 23.33 -2.48
C ARG A 227 -21.99 22.96 -3.96
N ALA A 228 -21.12 23.57 -4.77
CA ALA A 228 -21.00 23.27 -6.19
C ALA A 228 -20.57 21.81 -6.42
N ILE A 229 -19.58 21.33 -5.68
CA ILE A 229 -19.13 19.93 -5.74
C ILE A 229 -20.25 18.97 -5.32
N HIS A 230 -20.95 19.25 -4.21
CA HIS A 230 -22.08 18.44 -3.76
C HIS A 230 -23.18 18.37 -4.83
N GLN A 231 -23.49 19.49 -5.49
CA GLN A 231 -24.46 19.55 -6.57
C GLN A 231 -24.00 18.67 -7.75
N GLN A 232 -22.75 18.78 -8.18
CA GLN A 232 -22.21 17.97 -9.29
C GLN A 232 -22.26 16.47 -8.99
N ILE A 233 -21.93 16.08 -7.74
CA ILE A 233 -22.08 14.70 -7.28
C ILE A 233 -23.55 14.27 -7.36
N SER A 234 -24.48 15.12 -6.91
CA SER A 234 -25.93 14.82 -6.86
C SER A 234 -26.58 14.71 -8.24
N GLU A 235 -26.04 15.40 -9.24
CA GLU A 235 -26.52 15.38 -10.63
C GLU A 235 -25.94 14.22 -11.44
N SER A 236 -24.92 13.53 -10.93
CA SER A 236 -24.27 12.41 -11.63
C SER A 236 -25.12 11.12 -11.53
N ASN A 237 -24.97 10.24 -12.51
CA ASN A 237 -25.57 8.91 -12.44
C ASN A 237 -24.74 7.94 -11.62
N TYR A 238 -23.40 8.10 -11.65
CA TYR A 238 -22.48 7.24 -10.93
C TYR A 238 -21.24 8.03 -10.47
N ALA A 239 -21.32 8.56 -9.26
CA ALA A 239 -20.21 9.23 -8.62
C ALA A 239 -19.23 8.24 -7.93
N VAL A 240 -17.94 8.46 -8.11
CA VAL A 240 -16.86 7.75 -7.42
C VAL A 240 -16.03 8.73 -6.62
N LEU A 241 -15.93 8.52 -5.31
CA LEU A 241 -15.11 9.33 -4.42
C LEU A 241 -13.82 8.58 -4.11
N THR A 242 -12.69 9.22 -4.35
CA THR A 242 -11.36 8.61 -4.26
C THR A 242 -10.48 9.34 -3.27
N TRP A 243 -9.81 8.60 -2.39
CA TRP A 243 -8.91 9.15 -1.38
C TRP A 243 -7.79 8.17 -1.05
N THR A 244 -6.75 8.65 -0.34
CA THR A 244 -5.79 7.79 0.37
C THR A 244 -5.87 8.08 1.86
N ALA A 245 -5.87 7.04 2.71
CA ALA A 245 -5.95 7.22 4.16
C ALA A 245 -4.76 7.99 4.74
N SER A 246 -3.62 7.97 4.07
CA SER A 246 -2.41 8.70 4.45
C SER A 246 -2.51 10.22 4.30
N LEU A 247 -3.53 10.74 3.60
CA LEU A 247 -3.80 12.18 3.49
C LEU A 247 -4.35 12.79 4.77
N PHE A 248 -5.01 12.00 5.59
CA PHE A 248 -5.68 12.49 6.78
C PHE A 248 -4.76 12.46 8.01
N SER A 249 -4.91 13.45 8.87
CA SER A 249 -4.18 13.49 10.13
C SER A 249 -4.44 12.22 10.95
N LYS A 250 -3.39 11.64 11.54
CA LYS A 250 -3.49 10.44 12.40
C LYS A 250 -4.55 10.57 13.49
N ASN A 251 -4.75 11.78 14.01
CA ASN A 251 -5.70 12.03 15.11
C ASN A 251 -7.15 12.15 14.65
N THR A 252 -7.39 12.49 13.38
CA THR A 252 -8.74 12.75 12.83
C THR A 252 -9.15 11.76 11.75
N ALA A 253 -8.23 10.87 11.32
CA ALA A 253 -8.47 9.96 10.19
C ALA A 253 -9.74 9.09 10.38
N GLU A 254 -9.97 8.51 11.57
CA GLU A 254 -11.18 7.71 11.82
C GLU A 254 -12.45 8.56 11.67
N GLN A 255 -12.47 9.77 12.24
CA GLN A 255 -13.63 10.66 12.14
C GLN A 255 -13.86 11.11 10.69
N THR A 256 -12.80 11.41 9.97
CA THR A 256 -12.88 11.84 8.56
C THR A 256 -13.41 10.72 7.67
N LEU A 257 -12.89 9.52 7.82
CA LEU A 257 -13.37 8.35 7.08
C LEU A 257 -14.81 7.98 7.46
N GLN A 258 -15.21 8.17 8.71
CA GLN A 258 -16.60 8.03 9.14
C GLN A 258 -17.51 9.03 8.43
N ASN A 259 -17.12 10.32 8.39
CA ASN A 259 -17.88 11.36 7.71
C ASN A 259 -18.03 11.05 6.21
N LEU A 260 -16.95 10.61 5.57
CA LEU A 260 -16.95 10.22 4.16
C LEU A 260 -17.84 8.99 3.91
N THR A 261 -17.77 7.99 4.78
CA THR A 261 -18.63 6.80 4.72
C THR A 261 -20.10 7.18 4.86
N PHE A 262 -20.45 8.08 5.76
CA PHE A 262 -21.82 8.55 5.94
C PHE A 262 -22.29 9.40 4.77
N PHE A 263 -21.44 10.28 4.23
CA PHE A 263 -21.74 11.01 3.01
C PHE A 263 -22.11 10.07 1.86
N ILE A 264 -21.28 9.06 1.61
CA ILE A 264 -21.53 8.05 0.57
C ILE A 264 -22.87 7.33 0.80
N LYS A 265 -23.12 6.87 2.02
CA LYS A 265 -24.36 6.15 2.36
C LYS A 265 -25.62 7.00 2.21
N GLU A 266 -25.56 8.27 2.60
CA GLU A 266 -26.70 9.17 2.41
C GLU A 266 -26.92 9.46 0.92
N SER A 267 -25.88 9.74 0.17
CA SER A 267 -25.96 9.98 -1.27
C SER A 267 -26.48 8.76 -2.03
N MET A 268 -26.15 7.54 -1.60
CA MET A 268 -26.65 6.29 -2.19
C MET A 268 -28.18 6.12 -2.12
N LYS A 269 -28.87 6.90 -1.31
CA LYS A 269 -30.35 6.85 -1.24
C LYS A 269 -31.02 7.48 -2.46
N THR A 270 -30.34 8.37 -3.15
CA THR A 270 -30.87 9.14 -4.28
C THR A 270 -30.16 8.85 -5.59
N GLN A 271 -28.88 8.52 -5.55
CA GLN A 271 -28.06 8.23 -6.73
C GLN A 271 -26.95 7.22 -6.38
N ARG A 272 -26.29 6.65 -7.40
CA ARG A 272 -25.15 5.77 -7.19
C ARG A 272 -23.90 6.58 -6.83
N CYS A 273 -23.53 6.58 -5.56
CA CYS A 273 -22.33 7.23 -5.03
C CYS A 273 -21.52 6.20 -4.24
N VAL A 274 -20.26 5.99 -4.59
CA VAL A 274 -19.45 4.91 -4.02
C VAL A 274 -18.03 5.38 -3.72
N GLY A 275 -17.34 4.71 -2.80
CA GLY A 275 -15.96 4.96 -2.46
C GLY A 275 -14.98 4.12 -3.27
N LEU A 276 -13.83 4.70 -3.59
CA LEU A 276 -12.67 4.02 -4.13
C LEU A 276 -11.43 4.44 -3.31
N PRO A 277 -11.25 3.89 -2.10
CA PRO A 277 -10.03 4.14 -1.36
C PRO A 277 -8.84 3.54 -2.12
N LEU A 278 -7.81 4.35 -2.35
CA LEU A 278 -6.56 3.92 -2.95
C LEU A 278 -5.53 3.73 -1.83
N SER A 279 -5.16 2.50 -1.61
CA SER A 279 -4.10 2.10 -0.68
C SER A 279 -3.30 0.98 -1.31
N GLY A 280 -2.26 0.53 -0.66
CA GLY A 280 -1.58 -0.68 -1.09
C GLY A 280 -0.32 -0.44 -1.87
N SER A 281 0.22 0.79 -1.89
CA SER A 281 1.63 0.96 -2.20
C SER A 281 2.46 0.04 -1.30
N ARG A 282 3.55 -0.51 -1.82
CA ARG A 282 4.46 -1.37 -1.06
C ARG A 282 3.81 -2.68 -0.55
N GLY A 283 2.91 -3.29 -1.31
CA GLY A 283 2.34 -4.59 -0.95
C GLY A 283 1.34 -4.60 0.22
N GLU A 284 0.89 -3.44 0.71
CA GLU A 284 -0.04 -3.29 1.84
C GLU A 284 -1.29 -4.15 1.70
N ILE A 285 -1.96 -4.07 0.53
CA ILE A 285 -3.17 -4.88 0.27
C ILE A 285 -2.82 -6.36 0.20
N THR A 286 -1.66 -6.72 -0.36
CA THR A 286 -1.19 -8.12 -0.42
C THR A 286 -1.04 -8.69 0.98
N ALA A 287 -0.33 -8.00 1.87
CA ALA A 287 -0.13 -8.44 3.24
C ALA A 287 -1.46 -8.55 4.02
N ASN A 288 -2.35 -7.58 3.86
CA ASN A 288 -3.64 -7.56 4.56
C ASN A 288 -4.60 -8.64 4.06
N GLN A 289 -4.60 -8.93 2.75
CA GLN A 289 -5.38 -10.03 2.18
C GLN A 289 -4.86 -11.38 2.68
N VAL A 290 -3.54 -11.60 2.68
CA VAL A 290 -2.93 -12.82 3.21
C VAL A 290 -3.25 -12.98 4.69
N SER A 291 -3.18 -11.92 5.49
CA SER A 291 -3.60 -11.91 6.89
C SER A 291 -5.03 -12.45 7.04
N THR A 292 -5.96 -11.86 6.31
CA THR A 292 -7.37 -12.23 6.36
C THR A 292 -7.61 -13.68 5.91
N TRP A 293 -6.91 -14.15 4.87
CA TRP A 293 -7.06 -15.55 4.40
C TRP A 293 -6.55 -16.58 5.39
N GLN A 294 -5.47 -16.27 6.13
CA GLN A 294 -4.82 -17.23 7.03
C GLN A 294 -5.35 -17.17 8.46
N THR A 295 -5.79 -16.00 8.92
CA THR A 295 -6.15 -15.79 10.32
C THR A 295 -7.61 -15.42 10.55
N GLY A 296 -8.32 -14.99 9.49
CA GLY A 296 -9.66 -14.39 9.60
C GLY A 296 -9.63 -12.92 10.04
N PHE A 297 -8.46 -12.32 10.29
CA PHE A 297 -8.29 -10.94 10.75
C PHE A 297 -7.44 -10.12 9.80
N PRO A 298 -7.71 -8.81 9.67
CA PRO A 298 -6.76 -7.87 9.06
C PRO A 298 -5.54 -7.66 9.97
N LEU A 299 -4.48 -7.07 9.44
CA LEU A 299 -3.32 -6.65 10.23
C LEU A 299 -3.69 -5.51 11.21
N PRO A 300 -3.02 -5.43 12.39
CA PRO A 300 -2.02 -6.36 12.91
C PRO A 300 -2.63 -7.61 13.54
N VAL A 301 -1.86 -8.69 13.58
CA VAL A 301 -2.25 -9.95 14.23
C VAL A 301 -1.16 -10.38 15.21
N ALA A 302 -1.56 -10.87 16.39
CA ALA A 302 -0.66 -11.46 17.37
C ALA A 302 -0.94 -12.96 17.50
N PHE A 303 0.11 -13.75 17.72
CA PHE A 303 0.04 -15.19 17.99
C PHE A 303 0.50 -15.53 19.42
N SER A 304 0.61 -14.53 20.29
CA SER A 304 1.16 -14.70 21.65
C SER A 304 0.38 -15.69 22.53
N SER A 305 -0.92 -15.86 22.28
CA SER A 305 -1.77 -16.84 22.99
C SER A 305 -1.77 -18.23 22.36
N GLY A 306 -1.07 -18.44 21.23
CA GLY A 306 -1.13 -19.67 20.43
C GLY A 306 -2.29 -19.73 19.43
N ALA A 307 -3.10 -18.68 19.35
CA ALA A 307 -4.14 -18.48 18.34
C ALA A 307 -4.04 -17.05 17.78
N PRO A 308 -4.51 -16.77 16.56
CA PRO A 308 -4.48 -15.44 16.02
C PRO A 308 -5.42 -14.50 16.79
N GLU A 309 -4.91 -13.36 17.20
CA GLU A 309 -5.65 -12.28 17.87
C GLU A 309 -5.46 -10.97 17.13
N HIS A 310 -6.52 -10.18 17.01
CA HIS A 310 -6.49 -8.87 16.37
C HIS A 310 -6.91 -7.78 17.34
N ASN A 311 -5.96 -6.92 17.69
CA ASN A 311 -6.21 -5.69 18.41
C ASN A 311 -5.23 -4.61 17.93
N PRO A 312 -5.66 -3.71 17.01
CA PRO A 312 -4.78 -2.73 16.39
C PRO A 312 -4.30 -1.63 17.34
N VAL A 313 -4.84 -1.54 18.55
CA VAL A 313 -4.38 -0.62 19.60
C VAL A 313 -3.21 -1.22 20.34
N ILE A 314 -3.29 -2.52 20.69
CA ILE A 314 -2.27 -3.22 21.49
C ILE A 314 -1.13 -3.71 20.61
N TYR A 315 -1.44 -4.34 19.46
CA TYR A 315 -0.46 -5.04 18.62
C TYR A 315 0.12 -4.18 17.51
N ASN A 316 0.18 -2.87 17.68
CA ASN A 316 0.79 -1.97 16.71
C ASN A 316 2.32 -2.05 16.77
N ALA A 317 2.96 -2.52 15.71
CA ALA A 317 4.40 -2.76 15.66
C ALA A 317 5.23 -1.49 15.98
N GLU A 318 4.88 -0.32 15.42
CA GLU A 318 5.60 0.92 15.67
C GLU A 318 5.52 1.33 17.15
N THR A 319 4.35 1.19 17.77
CA THR A 319 4.14 1.53 19.18
C THR A 319 4.91 0.56 20.08
N MET A 320 4.79 -0.74 19.86
CA MET A 320 5.47 -1.76 20.65
C MET A 320 7.00 -1.61 20.60
N LEU A 321 7.55 -1.35 19.41
CA LEU A 321 8.99 -1.12 19.25
C LEU A 321 9.46 0.18 19.89
N THR A 322 8.68 1.25 19.79
CA THR A 322 9.00 2.54 20.40
C THR A 322 8.98 2.45 21.94
N ASN A 323 8.05 1.68 22.48
CA ASN A 323 7.92 1.47 23.93
C ASN A 323 8.86 0.39 24.48
N SER A 324 9.70 -0.23 23.63
CA SER A 324 10.57 -1.36 24.02
C SER A 324 9.78 -2.56 24.57
N GLU A 325 8.58 -2.78 24.05
CA GLU A 325 7.72 -3.93 24.39
C GLU A 325 8.10 -5.18 23.59
N ALA A 326 9.00 -5.04 22.60
CA ALA A 326 9.55 -6.12 21.79
C ALA A 326 11.08 -6.03 21.76
N ASP A 327 11.74 -7.20 21.75
CA ASP A 327 13.20 -7.33 21.79
C ASP A 327 13.79 -7.90 20.47
N LEU A 328 12.94 -8.23 19.50
CA LEU A 328 13.35 -8.65 18.15
C LEU A 328 12.40 -8.09 17.09
N LEU A 329 12.98 -7.50 16.03
CA LEU A 329 12.29 -7.10 14.81
C LEU A 329 12.79 -7.95 13.64
N THR A 330 11.88 -8.61 12.93
CA THR A 330 12.13 -9.18 11.61
C THR A 330 11.43 -8.31 10.56
N TRP A 331 12.22 -7.65 9.72
CA TRP A 331 11.75 -6.73 8.69
C TRP A 331 11.83 -7.38 7.32
N ILE A 332 10.73 -7.36 6.56
CA ILE A 332 10.63 -7.95 5.23
C ILE A 332 10.28 -6.87 4.22
N SER A 333 11.20 -6.57 3.28
CA SER A 333 10.96 -5.59 2.23
C SER A 333 11.73 -5.93 0.96
N THR A 334 10.99 -6.28 -0.10
CA THR A 334 11.56 -6.86 -1.33
C THR A 334 11.43 -5.96 -2.56
N TYR A 335 10.59 -4.88 -2.53
CA TYR A 335 10.29 -4.09 -3.72
C TYR A 335 11.17 -2.85 -3.89
N SER A 336 11.72 -2.29 -2.81
CA SER A 336 12.55 -1.08 -2.88
C SER A 336 13.72 -1.15 -1.90
N SER A 337 14.85 -0.58 -2.32
CA SER A 337 16.04 -0.42 -1.48
C SER A 337 15.87 0.62 -0.37
N ASP A 338 14.93 1.55 -0.54
CA ASP A 338 14.69 2.66 0.40
C ASP A 338 13.81 2.26 1.59
N ASP A 339 13.13 1.12 1.50
CA ASP A 339 12.19 0.64 2.52
C ASP A 339 12.90 -0.03 3.70
N THR A 340 13.87 0.66 4.30
CA THR A 340 14.61 0.18 5.47
C THR A 340 13.79 0.30 6.76
N PRO A 341 14.01 -0.58 7.75
CA PRO A 341 13.39 -0.42 9.06
C PRO A 341 13.87 0.86 9.76
N LYS A 342 13.01 1.48 10.55
CA LYS A 342 13.45 2.51 11.49
C LYS A 342 14.40 1.90 12.52
N GLN A 343 15.31 2.70 13.05
CA GLN A 343 16.20 2.25 14.12
C GLN A 343 15.42 2.18 15.45
N TYR A 344 15.45 1.00 16.05
CA TYR A 344 14.92 0.75 17.39
C TYR A 344 16.01 0.11 18.25
N ALA A 345 15.89 0.20 19.58
CA ALA A 345 16.81 -0.43 20.53
C ALA A 345 16.53 -1.94 20.68
N THR A 346 16.44 -2.66 19.55
CA THR A 346 16.09 -4.09 19.49
C THR A 346 17.03 -4.81 18.55
N ALA A 347 17.17 -6.13 18.70
CA ALA A 347 17.80 -6.96 17.69
C ALA A 347 17.01 -6.92 16.37
N ASN A 348 17.71 -6.95 15.23
CA ASN A 348 17.10 -6.75 13.93
C ASN A 348 17.53 -7.81 12.92
N ILE A 349 16.55 -8.47 12.31
CA ILE A 349 16.72 -9.33 11.13
C ILE A 349 16.07 -8.59 9.95
N VAL A 350 16.81 -8.38 8.87
CA VAL A 350 16.30 -7.78 7.64
C VAL A 350 16.40 -8.78 6.49
N ILE A 351 15.24 -9.13 5.91
CA ILE A 351 15.14 -9.93 4.68
C ILE A 351 14.66 -8.95 3.61
N GLY A 352 15.59 -8.54 2.73
CA GLY A 352 15.31 -7.33 1.97
C GLY A 352 15.90 -7.26 0.57
N HIS A 353 15.51 -6.17 -0.11
CA HIS A 353 16.00 -5.82 -1.42
C HIS A 353 17.54 -5.84 -1.46
N PRO A 354 18.17 -6.41 -2.51
CA PRO A 354 19.63 -6.61 -2.52
C PRO A 354 20.44 -5.30 -2.47
N ASN A 355 19.89 -4.20 -2.97
CA ASN A 355 20.56 -2.88 -2.89
C ASN A 355 20.24 -2.11 -1.59
N MET A 356 19.53 -2.71 -0.64
CA MET A 356 19.19 -2.05 0.61
C MET A 356 20.45 -1.74 1.43
N GLN A 357 20.64 -0.47 1.78
CA GLN A 357 21.72 -0.03 2.64
C GLN A 357 21.31 -0.24 4.09
N CYS A 358 21.63 -1.41 4.63
CA CYS A 358 21.46 -1.66 6.05
C CYS A 358 22.76 -1.30 6.77
N ASP A 359 22.69 -0.35 7.71
CA ASP A 359 23.80 0.07 8.54
C ASP A 359 24.36 -1.09 9.37
N GLN A 360 25.52 -0.88 10.01
CA GLN A 360 26.18 -1.87 10.90
C GLN A 360 25.33 -2.24 12.12
N THR A 361 24.18 -1.60 12.30
CA THR A 361 23.25 -1.83 13.41
C THR A 361 22.29 -3.02 13.17
N VAL A 362 22.30 -3.63 11.99
CA VAL A 362 21.46 -4.80 11.70
C VAL A 362 22.20 -6.07 12.05
N ASP A 363 21.62 -6.89 12.95
CA ASP A 363 22.23 -8.14 13.40
C ASP A 363 22.33 -9.16 12.27
N VAL A 364 21.28 -9.29 11.45
CA VAL A 364 21.25 -10.17 10.28
C VAL A 364 20.63 -9.47 9.09
N PHE A 365 21.35 -9.41 7.98
CA PHE A 365 20.82 -8.99 6.68
C PHE A 365 20.89 -10.15 5.68
N ILE A 366 19.76 -10.47 5.06
CA ILE A 366 19.68 -11.50 4.01
C ILE A 366 19.07 -10.86 2.76
N PRO A 367 19.91 -10.60 1.72
CA PRO A 367 19.41 -10.10 0.44
C PRO A 367 18.61 -11.18 -0.29
N VAL A 368 17.51 -10.77 -0.91
CA VAL A 368 16.60 -11.67 -1.63
C VAL A 368 16.29 -11.14 -3.03
N GLY A 369 15.90 -12.04 -3.92
CA GLY A 369 15.49 -11.68 -5.27
C GLY A 369 14.20 -10.85 -5.27
N ILE A 370 14.11 -9.91 -6.20
CA ILE A 370 13.01 -8.94 -6.32
C ILE A 370 11.83 -9.60 -7.05
N PRO A 371 10.64 -9.73 -6.42
CA PRO A 371 9.46 -10.24 -7.10
C PRO A 371 9.04 -9.32 -8.27
N GLY A 372 8.82 -9.88 -9.43
CA GLY A 372 8.54 -9.12 -10.65
C GLY A 372 9.77 -8.76 -11.49
N VAL A 373 10.97 -9.07 -10.98
CA VAL A 373 12.24 -8.94 -11.70
C VAL A 373 13.02 -10.26 -11.65
N ASP A 374 13.43 -10.70 -10.47
CA ASP A 374 14.26 -11.90 -10.26
C ASP A 374 13.41 -13.13 -9.98
N GLN A 375 12.31 -12.94 -9.27
CA GLN A 375 11.45 -14.00 -8.77
C GLN A 375 10.02 -13.85 -9.34
N ARG A 376 9.36 -14.99 -9.53
CA ARG A 376 7.91 -15.01 -9.73
C ARG A 376 7.21 -14.74 -8.41
N GLY A 377 6.05 -14.09 -8.47
CA GLY A 377 5.24 -13.84 -7.30
C GLY A 377 3.81 -13.52 -7.68
N LEU A 378 3.02 -13.15 -6.68
CA LEU A 378 1.65 -12.67 -6.84
C LEU A 378 1.49 -11.40 -5.99
N ALA A 379 0.83 -10.39 -6.51
CA ALA A 379 0.50 -9.17 -5.78
C ALA A 379 -0.98 -8.83 -5.90
N CYS A 380 -1.59 -8.33 -4.83
CA CYS A 380 -2.98 -7.90 -4.82
C CYS A 380 -3.08 -6.42 -5.21
N ARG A 381 -4.02 -6.10 -6.10
CA ARG A 381 -4.25 -4.74 -6.59
C ARG A 381 -4.90 -3.89 -5.49
N THR A 382 -4.67 -2.56 -5.55
CA THR A 382 -5.13 -1.59 -4.54
C THR A 382 -6.64 -1.66 -4.23
N ASP A 383 -7.48 -2.09 -5.16
CA ASP A 383 -8.92 -2.28 -4.95
C ASP A 383 -9.28 -3.64 -4.31
N ALA A 384 -8.29 -4.47 -3.97
CA ALA A 384 -8.42 -5.78 -3.33
C ALA A 384 -9.23 -6.82 -4.13
N VAL A 385 -9.48 -6.58 -5.43
CA VAL A 385 -10.34 -7.44 -6.27
C VAL A 385 -9.52 -8.36 -7.17
N ALA A 386 -8.37 -7.91 -7.64
CA ALA A 386 -7.52 -8.67 -8.55
C ALA A 386 -6.18 -8.99 -7.89
N THR A 387 -5.71 -10.22 -8.12
CA THR A 387 -4.35 -10.65 -7.82
C THR A 387 -3.65 -10.94 -9.13
N LEU A 388 -2.53 -10.28 -9.38
CA LEU A 388 -1.82 -10.36 -10.64
C LEU A 388 -0.47 -11.07 -10.48
N PRO A 389 -0.03 -11.83 -11.51
CA PRO A 389 1.27 -12.50 -11.48
C PRO A 389 2.40 -11.49 -11.68
N LEU A 390 3.46 -11.67 -10.90
CA LEU A 390 4.74 -11.01 -11.08
C LEU A 390 5.69 -11.98 -11.81
N HIS A 391 6.30 -11.52 -12.88
CA HIS A 391 7.13 -12.36 -13.76
C HIS A 391 8.60 -12.27 -13.39
N SER A 392 9.31 -13.39 -13.43
CA SER A 392 10.78 -13.39 -13.39
C SER A 392 11.31 -13.08 -14.77
N ILE A 393 11.98 -11.94 -14.93
CA ILE A 393 12.53 -11.46 -16.21
C ILE A 393 14.05 -11.45 -16.24
N ARG A 394 14.69 -11.53 -15.07
CA ARG A 394 16.15 -11.60 -14.90
C ARG A 394 16.51 -12.85 -14.07
N LYS A 395 17.62 -13.48 -14.41
CA LYS A 395 18.15 -14.63 -13.66
C LYS A 395 19.27 -14.17 -12.72
N ASN A 396 19.18 -14.56 -11.46
CA ASN A 396 20.23 -14.46 -10.48
C ASN A 396 20.16 -15.63 -9.48
N ASP A 397 21.15 -15.73 -8.59
CA ASP A 397 21.23 -16.80 -7.59
C ASP A 397 20.69 -16.40 -6.21
N LEU A 398 20.01 -15.24 -6.10
CA LEU A 398 19.43 -14.79 -4.85
C LEU A 398 18.22 -15.69 -4.47
N PRO A 399 18.11 -16.09 -3.20
CA PRO A 399 16.94 -16.80 -2.72
C PRO A 399 15.70 -15.89 -2.77
N SER A 400 14.50 -16.47 -2.85
CA SER A 400 13.28 -15.72 -2.63
C SER A 400 13.04 -15.48 -1.13
N ALA A 401 12.27 -14.46 -0.77
CA ALA A 401 11.99 -14.14 0.62
C ALA A 401 11.22 -15.27 1.32
N ASP A 402 10.27 -15.92 0.62
CA ASP A 402 9.54 -17.07 1.14
C ASP A 402 10.48 -18.26 1.41
N HIS A 403 11.48 -18.51 0.55
CA HIS A 403 12.47 -19.55 0.77
C HIS A 403 13.30 -19.27 2.03
N VAL A 404 13.78 -18.06 2.22
CA VAL A 404 14.54 -17.65 3.42
C VAL A 404 13.70 -17.82 4.69
N LEU A 405 12.46 -17.34 4.68
CA LEU A 405 11.54 -17.47 5.82
C LEU A 405 11.25 -18.94 6.15
N ASN A 406 11.08 -19.80 5.15
CA ASN A 406 10.90 -21.24 5.34
C ASN A 406 12.17 -21.91 5.91
N LEU A 407 13.39 -21.50 5.49
CA LEU A 407 14.61 -22.00 6.09
C LEU A 407 14.72 -21.61 7.57
N ILE A 408 14.40 -20.35 7.92
CA ILE A 408 14.37 -19.92 9.33
C ILE A 408 13.33 -20.74 10.11
N TYR A 409 12.12 -20.90 9.55
CA TYR A 409 11.06 -21.73 10.13
C TYR A 409 11.52 -23.18 10.41
N GLN A 410 12.27 -23.79 9.50
CA GLN A 410 12.77 -25.17 9.67
C GLN A 410 13.91 -25.26 10.68
N ALA A 411 14.68 -24.19 10.88
CA ALA A 411 15.80 -24.13 11.81
C ALA A 411 15.39 -23.86 13.27
N LEU A 412 14.13 -23.50 13.53
CA LEU A 412 13.47 -23.39 14.84
C LEU A 412 12.97 -24.75 15.33
#